data_da7ab13d3eae8f0f37e3ceb458560758
#
_entry.id   da7ab13d3eae8f0f37e3ceb458560758
#
_cell.length_a   1.000
_cell.length_b   1.000
_cell.length_c   1.000
_cell.angle_alpha   90.00
_cell.angle_beta   90.00
_cell.angle_gamma   90.00
#
_symmetry.space_group_name_H-M   'P 1'
#
loop_
_entity.id
_entity.type
_entity.pdbx_description
1 polymer ?
#
loop_
_entity_poly.entity_id
_entity_poly.type
_entity_poly.pdbx_seq_one_letter_code
_entity_poly.pdbx_strand_id
1 'polypeptide(L)' 'MTREDLKEVFALAKENKTDVYVAVTIPGQDDVEYIVNKHKSLDNKLEYYCKAYDKDCVHCMNNQIKIINAGCIDFYMGE' A
#
# COMPACT_ATOMS: atom_id res chain seq x y z
N MET A 1 -10.28 -3.28 2.15
CA MET A 1 -9.36 -3.56 1.03
C MET A 1 -8.87 -4.99 1.14
N THR A 2 -8.69 -5.66 0.02
CA THR A 2 -8.17 -7.01 -0.01
C THR A 2 -6.81 -7.00 -0.68
N ARG A 3 -6.10 -8.14 -0.56
CA ARG A 3 -4.80 -8.29 -1.23
C ARG A 3 -4.95 -8.13 -2.75
N GLU A 4 -6.06 -8.63 -3.31
CA GLU A 4 -6.29 -8.49 -4.76
C GLU A 4 -6.46 -7.03 -5.15
N ASP A 5 -7.16 -6.25 -4.33
CA ASP A 5 -7.28 -4.80 -4.58
C ASP A 5 -5.92 -4.14 -4.55
N LEU A 6 -5.08 -4.52 -3.60
CA LEU A 6 -3.74 -3.97 -3.48
C LEU A 6 -2.90 -4.31 -4.71
N LYS A 7 -3.00 -5.56 -5.18
CA LYS A 7 -2.26 -5.99 -6.37
C LYS A 7 -2.69 -5.20 -7.60
N GLU A 8 -4.00 -4.90 -7.71
CA GLU A 8 -4.51 -4.12 -8.84
C GLU A 8 -3.94 -2.70 -8.82
N VAL A 9 -3.89 -2.08 -7.64
CA VAL A 9 -3.32 -0.73 -7.53
C VAL A 9 -1.86 -0.73 -7.95
N PHE A 10 -1.09 -1.71 -7.47
CA PHE A 10 0.32 -1.80 -7.82
C PHE A 10 0.53 -2.06 -9.32
N ALA A 11 -0.31 -2.92 -9.90
CA ALA A 11 -0.21 -3.20 -11.34
C ALA A 11 -0.52 -1.96 -12.16
N LEU A 12 -1.54 -1.21 -11.77
CA LEU A 12 -1.90 0.02 -12.47
C LEU A 12 -0.79 1.05 -12.35
N ALA A 13 -0.18 1.16 -11.18
CA ALA A 13 0.92 2.10 -10.96
C ALA A 13 2.14 1.73 -11.82
N LYS A 14 2.43 0.44 -11.96
CA LYS A 14 3.54 0.01 -12.81
C LYS A 14 3.27 0.37 -14.26
N GLU A 15 2.05 0.16 -14.70
CA GLU A 15 1.67 0.47 -16.08
C GLU A 15 1.76 1.97 -16.36
N ASN A 16 1.33 2.78 -15.41
CA ASN A 16 1.30 4.23 -15.57
C ASN A 16 2.55 4.93 -15.07
N LYS A 17 3.50 4.17 -14.54
CA LYS A 17 4.77 4.70 -14.04
C LYS A 17 4.57 5.72 -12.93
N THR A 18 3.70 5.37 -11.99
CA THR A 18 3.42 6.24 -10.83
C THR A 18 3.93 5.58 -9.56
N ASP A 19 4.00 6.37 -8.49
CA ASP A 19 4.22 5.82 -7.15
C ASP A 19 2.86 5.36 -6.58
N VAL A 20 2.92 4.66 -5.44
CA VAL A 20 1.72 4.17 -4.77
C VAL A 20 1.73 4.63 -3.32
N TYR A 21 0.60 5.17 -2.83
CA TYR A 21 0.45 5.37 -1.41
C TYR A 21 -0.35 4.21 -0.82
N VAL A 22 -0.02 3.86 0.41
CA VAL A 22 -0.74 2.83 1.16
C VAL A 22 -1.14 3.47 2.49
N ALA A 23 -2.41 3.40 2.83
CA ALA A 23 -2.95 3.96 4.07
C ALA A 23 -3.11 2.85 5.08
N VAL A 24 -2.47 2.99 6.24
CA VAL A 24 -2.36 1.94 7.24
C VAL A 24 -2.86 2.45 8.58
N THR A 25 -3.65 1.64 9.29
CA THR A 25 -4.03 1.95 10.67
C THR A 25 -2.92 1.45 11.60
N ILE A 26 -2.66 2.22 12.67
CA ILE A 26 -1.63 1.90 13.64
C ILE A 26 -2.28 1.84 15.03
N PRO A 27 -2.02 0.81 15.84
CA PRO A 27 -2.58 0.73 17.19
C PRO A 27 -2.22 1.96 18.02
N GLY A 28 -3.21 2.47 18.74
CA GLY A 28 -2.98 3.61 19.63
C GLY A 28 -2.97 4.95 18.93
N GLN A 29 -3.22 5.01 17.63
CA GLN A 29 -3.28 6.26 16.89
C GLN A 29 -4.66 6.44 16.29
N ASP A 30 -5.15 7.67 16.32
CA ASP A 30 -6.43 8.00 15.73
C ASP A 30 -6.33 8.22 14.23
N ASP A 31 -5.16 8.63 13.76
CA ASP A 31 -4.95 8.97 12.37
C ASP A 31 -4.35 7.80 11.60
N VAL A 32 -4.63 7.78 10.31
CA VAL A 32 -4.08 6.79 9.39
C VAL A 32 -2.70 7.25 8.96
N GLU A 33 -1.77 6.33 8.85
CA GLU A 33 -0.44 6.62 8.34
C GLU A 33 -0.37 6.32 6.86
N TYR A 34 0.21 7.25 6.08
CA TYR A 34 0.36 7.08 4.65
C TYR A 34 1.80 6.76 4.32
N ILE A 35 2.01 5.66 3.60
CA ILE A 35 3.33 5.20 3.21
C ILE A 35 3.43 5.33 1.69
N VAL A 36 4.43 6.08 1.23
CA VAL A 36 4.66 6.25 -0.21
C VAL A 36 5.67 5.21 -0.68
N ASN A 37 5.29 4.47 -1.70
CA ASN A 37 6.14 3.43 -2.29
C ASN A 37 6.53 3.90 -3.68
N LYS A 38 7.83 4.08 -3.88
CA LYS A 38 8.33 4.63 -5.13
C LYS A 38 8.18 3.64 -6.28
N HIS A 39 7.94 4.17 -7.46
CA HIS A 39 7.67 3.34 -8.64
C HIS A 39 8.76 2.29 -8.85
N LYS A 40 10.02 2.66 -8.70
CA LYS A 40 11.12 1.73 -8.97
C LYS A 40 11.22 0.59 -7.96
N SER A 41 10.50 0.68 -6.85
CA SER A 41 10.53 -0.34 -5.80
C SER A 41 9.21 -1.08 -5.66
N LEU A 42 8.27 -0.92 -6.58
CA LEU A 42 6.92 -1.46 -6.42
C LEU A 42 6.91 -2.98 -6.30
N ASP A 43 7.72 -3.69 -7.10
CA ASP A 43 7.74 -5.15 -7.03
C ASP A 43 8.19 -5.63 -5.67
N ASN A 44 9.26 -5.03 -5.13
CA ASN A 44 9.77 -5.41 -3.82
C ASN A 44 8.77 -5.06 -2.71
N LYS A 45 8.12 -3.91 -2.84
CA LYS A 45 7.15 -3.48 -1.84
C LYS A 45 5.91 -4.35 -1.86
N LEU A 46 5.43 -4.70 -3.03
CA LEU A 46 4.26 -5.57 -3.12
C LEU A 46 4.56 -6.94 -2.51
N GLU A 47 5.75 -7.48 -2.79
CA GLU A 47 6.15 -8.74 -2.18
C GLU A 47 6.16 -8.65 -0.67
N TYR A 48 6.68 -7.54 -0.13
CA TYR A 48 6.69 -7.32 1.31
C TYR A 48 5.27 -7.31 1.87
N TYR A 49 4.37 -6.55 1.24
CA TYR A 49 3.00 -6.46 1.73
C TYR A 49 2.28 -7.81 1.66
N CYS A 50 2.54 -8.59 0.62
CA CYS A 50 1.91 -9.91 0.50
C CYS A 50 2.39 -10.89 1.56
N LYS A 51 3.62 -10.70 2.05
CA LYS A 51 4.15 -11.54 3.12
C LYS A 51 3.71 -11.06 4.50
N ALA A 52 3.66 -9.75 4.70
CA ALA A 52 3.39 -9.17 6.01
C ALA A 52 1.89 -9.10 6.32
N TYR A 53 1.04 -9.06 5.29
CA TYR A 53 -0.39 -8.90 5.45
C TYR A 53 -1.12 -10.08 4.82
N ASP A 54 -2.26 -10.45 5.39
CA ASP A 54 -3.03 -11.56 4.86
C ASP A 54 -3.92 -11.13 3.69
N LYS A 55 -4.80 -12.02 3.24
CA LYS A 55 -5.65 -11.74 2.07
C LYS A 55 -6.60 -10.56 2.28
N ASP A 56 -6.86 -10.21 3.52
CA ASP A 56 -7.75 -9.09 3.88
C ASP A 56 -6.95 -7.86 4.25
N CYS A 57 -5.66 -7.85 3.98
CA CYS A 57 -4.74 -6.75 4.26
C CYS A 57 -4.63 -6.47 5.76
N VAL A 58 -4.76 -7.50 6.58
CA VAL A 58 -4.54 -7.42 8.01
C VAL A 58 -3.14 -7.97 8.30
N HIS A 59 -2.37 -7.25 9.11
CA HIS A 59 -1.00 -7.65 9.41
C HIS A 59 -0.98 -9.00 10.14
N CYS A 60 -0.11 -9.89 9.69
CA CYS A 60 -0.06 -11.25 10.23
C CYS A 60 0.36 -11.31 11.69
N MET A 61 1.16 -10.35 12.14
CA MET A 61 1.67 -10.32 13.51
C MET A 61 0.85 -9.43 14.44
N ASN A 62 -0.01 -8.57 13.90
CA ASN A 62 -0.81 -7.67 14.72
C ASN A 62 -2.07 -7.29 13.95
N ASN A 63 -3.21 -7.85 14.36
CA ASN A 63 -4.46 -7.67 13.63
C ASN A 63 -5.05 -6.27 13.78
N GLN A 64 -4.41 -5.39 14.55
CA GLN A 64 -4.83 -3.99 14.63
C GLN A 64 -4.15 -3.14 13.56
N ILE A 65 -3.15 -3.68 12.87
CA ILE A 65 -2.49 -3.00 11.76
C ILE A 65 -3.13 -3.50 10.47
N LYS A 66 -3.77 -2.59 9.74
CA LYS A 66 -4.51 -2.94 8.53
C LYS A 66 -4.25 -1.94 7.44
N ILE A 67 -4.15 -2.41 6.21
CA ILE A 67 -4.15 -1.52 5.04
C ILE A 67 -5.61 -1.26 4.70
N ILE A 68 -6.01 -0.01 4.78
CA ILE A 68 -7.42 0.35 4.56
C ILE A 68 -7.63 1.04 3.22
N ASN A 69 -6.57 1.49 2.57
CA ASN A 69 -6.70 2.13 1.27
C ASN A 69 -5.34 2.16 0.58
N ALA A 70 -5.36 2.29 -0.74
CA ALA A 70 -4.15 2.45 -1.52
C ALA A 70 -4.53 3.08 -2.84
N GLY A 71 -3.58 3.79 -3.45
CA GLY A 71 -3.85 4.44 -4.72
C GLY A 71 -2.59 4.88 -5.39
N CYS A 72 -2.73 5.28 -6.65
CA CYS A 72 -1.61 5.77 -7.43
C CYS A 72 -1.41 7.25 -7.14
N ILE A 73 -0.15 7.66 -7.10
CA ILE A 73 0.21 9.08 -7.00
C ILE A 73 0.76 9.45 -8.37
N ASP A 74 -0.06 10.09 -9.17
CA ASP A 74 0.25 10.28 -10.58
C ASP A 74 0.66 11.70 -10.94
N PHE A 75 0.92 12.54 -9.92
CA PHE A 75 1.42 13.87 -10.18
C PHE A 75 2.47 14.21 -9.16
N TYR A 76 3.26 15.03 -9.51
CA TYR A 76 4.21 15.52 -8.55
C TYR A 76 4.29 16.95 -8.70
N MET A 77 3.89 17.18 -8.38
CA MET A 77 4.14 18.09 -8.53
C MET A 77 5.26 18.54 -8.62
N GLY A 78 5.58 18.05 -8.92
CA GLY A 78 6.37 18.21 -8.97
C GLY A 78 6.76 18.86 -9.02
N GLU A 79 6.41 19.02 -8.91
CA GLU A 79 6.57 19.46 -8.72
C GLU A 79 7.15 19.52 -8.70
#